data_1d36ea537883391706e8a451f642a4a1
#
_entry.id   1d36ea537883391706e8a451f642a4a1
#
_cell.length_a   1.000
_cell.length_b   1.000
_cell.length_c   1.000
_cell.angle_alpha   90.00
_cell.angle_beta   90.00
_cell.angle_gamma   90.00
#
_symmetry.space_group_name_H-M   'P 1'
#
loop_
_entity.id
_entity.type
_entity.pdbx_description
1 polymer ?
#
loop_
_entity_poly.entity_id
_entity_poly.type
_entity_poly.pdbx_seq_one_letter_code
_entity_poly.pdbx_strand_id
1 'polypeptide(L)'
;LAASIISLFIFIFCFLINSNAQDNNSKHYSKDEGVISIMYHRFNESNYPSTNIQINIFKKNLEIIKSSKFKFYHPKEFEVEFEKPKRQKRILLTIDDGFKSFYEEAWPILKKDRIPFILFVSTEPVGKNGYMTWDQIKEVGDSEFGVIGHHSHTHDYLIDKTYDEFVLDIKKANKIFLEKIGYIPKLFSYPF
;
A
#
# COMPACT_ATOMS: atom_id res chain seq x y z
N LEU A 1 40.44 -38.20 -68.06
CA LEU A 1 40.37 -37.12 -67.13
C LEU A 1 39.15 -37.29 -66.24
N ALA A 2 39.36 -37.87 -65.07
CA ALA A 2 38.31 -38.11 -64.08
C ALA A 2 38.29 -36.91 -63.13
N ALA A 3 37.16 -36.23 -63.03
CA ALA A 3 36.93 -35.24 -62.04
C ALA A 3 36.27 -35.89 -60.81
N SER A 4 37.00 -35.89 -59.74
CA SER A 4 36.58 -36.43 -58.44
C SER A 4 35.66 -35.44 -57.75
N ILE A 5 34.42 -35.81 -57.55
CA ILE A 5 33.45 -35.02 -56.78
C ILE A 5 33.61 -35.41 -55.33
N ILE A 6 34.20 -34.52 -54.53
CA ILE A 6 34.27 -34.67 -53.07
C ILE A 6 32.95 -34.19 -52.48
N SER A 7 32.14 -35.12 -52.03
CA SER A 7 30.89 -34.86 -51.31
C SER A 7 31.25 -34.48 -49.86
N LEU A 8 31.07 -33.22 -49.52
CA LEU A 8 31.24 -32.71 -48.16
C LEU A 8 29.95 -32.98 -47.35
N PHE A 9 29.95 -34.07 -46.57
CA PHE A 9 28.90 -34.31 -45.58
C PHE A 9 29.10 -33.38 -44.38
N ILE A 10 28.32 -32.30 -44.32
CA ILE A 10 28.22 -31.46 -43.13
C ILE A 10 27.30 -32.19 -42.14
N PHE A 11 27.88 -32.81 -41.12
CA PHE A 11 27.15 -33.31 -39.95
C PHE A 11 26.75 -32.09 -39.09
N ILE A 12 25.49 -31.67 -39.23
CA ILE A 12 24.92 -30.74 -38.27
C ILE A 12 24.57 -31.53 -37.02
N PHE A 13 25.46 -31.47 -36.03
CA PHE A 13 25.20 -31.97 -34.69
C PHE A 13 24.27 -30.94 -34.00
N CYS A 14 22.95 -31.15 -34.12
CA CYS A 14 22.01 -30.46 -33.26
C CYS A 14 22.20 -30.93 -31.82
N PHE A 15 23.01 -30.20 -31.04
CA PHE A 15 22.95 -30.27 -29.60
C PHE A 15 21.59 -29.74 -29.16
N LEU A 16 20.64 -30.65 -28.94
CA LEU A 16 19.48 -30.37 -28.12
C LEU A 16 19.98 -30.16 -26.70
N ILE A 17 20.37 -28.93 -26.38
CA ILE A 17 20.51 -28.49 -24.99
C ILE A 17 19.10 -28.50 -24.42
N ASN A 18 18.73 -29.61 -23.78
CA ASN A 18 17.62 -29.59 -22.84
C ASN A 18 17.99 -28.60 -21.72
N SER A 19 17.68 -27.35 -21.93
CA SER A 19 17.66 -26.38 -20.84
C SER A 19 16.45 -26.67 -19.94
N ASN A 20 16.55 -27.73 -19.16
CA ASN A 20 15.80 -27.85 -17.93
C ASN A 20 16.38 -26.84 -16.95
N ALA A 21 16.23 -25.55 -17.27
CA ALA A 21 16.23 -24.52 -16.28
C ALA A 21 14.92 -24.71 -15.48
N GLN A 22 14.95 -25.70 -14.57
CA GLN A 22 14.03 -25.68 -13.45
C GLN A 22 14.31 -24.40 -12.71
N ASP A 23 13.45 -23.40 -12.99
CA ASP A 23 13.35 -22.20 -12.18
C ASP A 23 12.79 -22.61 -10.81
N ASN A 24 13.69 -23.17 -9.96
CA ASN A 24 13.38 -23.63 -8.61
C ASN A 24 13.05 -22.46 -7.67
N ASN A 25 12.88 -21.25 -8.22
CA ASN A 25 12.53 -20.03 -7.48
C ASN A 25 11.13 -19.50 -7.78
N SER A 26 10.29 -20.18 -8.52
CA SER A 26 8.87 -19.87 -8.51
C SER A 26 8.33 -20.23 -7.14
N LYS A 27 8.36 -19.27 -6.20
CA LYS A 27 7.55 -19.34 -4.98
C LYS A 27 6.11 -19.58 -5.45
N HIS A 28 5.64 -20.82 -5.34
CA HIS A 28 4.25 -21.16 -5.56
C HIS A 28 3.45 -20.39 -4.50
N TYR A 29 2.96 -19.20 -4.84
CA TYR A 29 2.01 -18.51 -4.00
C TYR A 29 0.74 -19.36 -3.98
N SER A 30 0.41 -19.88 -2.82
CA SER A 30 -0.84 -20.61 -2.64
C SER A 30 -2.01 -19.64 -2.87
N LYS A 31 -3.11 -20.13 -3.45
CA LYS A 31 -4.35 -19.32 -3.61
C LYS A 31 -4.91 -18.78 -2.28
N ASP A 32 -4.36 -19.23 -1.17
CA ASP A 32 -4.77 -18.88 0.19
C ASP A 32 -3.79 -17.93 0.89
N GLU A 33 -2.80 -17.40 0.18
CA GLU A 33 -1.81 -16.45 0.69
C GLU A 33 -2.03 -15.05 0.10
N GLY A 34 -1.62 -14.02 0.84
CA GLY A 34 -1.59 -12.65 0.37
C GLY A 34 -2.41 -11.67 1.21
N VAL A 35 -2.19 -10.40 0.92
CA VAL A 35 -2.89 -9.27 1.52
C VAL A 35 -3.57 -8.47 0.42
N ILE A 36 -4.87 -8.26 0.55
CA ILE A 36 -5.64 -7.37 -0.33
C ILE A 36 -5.73 -6.02 0.36
N SER A 37 -5.28 -4.97 -0.29
CA SER A 37 -5.47 -3.60 0.21
C SER A 37 -6.81 -3.06 -0.28
N ILE A 38 -7.58 -2.47 0.65
CA ILE A 38 -8.80 -1.73 0.35
C ILE A 38 -8.58 -0.30 0.81
N MET A 39 -8.60 0.62 -0.16
CA MET A 39 -8.32 2.02 0.05
C MET A 39 -9.60 2.83 0.22
N TYR A 40 -9.59 3.77 1.16
CA TYR A 40 -10.63 4.77 1.41
C TYR A 40 -10.00 6.15 1.53
N HIS A 41 -10.81 7.22 1.37
CA HIS A 41 -10.37 8.60 1.56
C HIS A 41 -11.35 9.37 2.44
N ARG A 42 -12.57 9.64 1.93
CA ARG A 42 -13.61 10.48 2.55
C ARG A 42 -14.80 9.66 3.00
N PHE A 43 -15.51 10.15 3.99
CA PHE A 43 -16.67 9.46 4.56
C PHE A 43 -17.84 10.45 4.71
N ASN A 44 -19.02 10.09 4.20
CA ASN A 44 -20.24 10.92 4.24
C ASN A 44 -20.13 12.31 3.59
N GLU A 45 -19.19 12.55 2.70
CA GLU A 45 -19.02 13.80 1.98
C GLU A 45 -19.72 13.74 0.61
N SER A 46 -20.87 14.40 0.44
CA SER A 46 -21.65 14.35 -0.80
C SER A 46 -20.98 15.01 -2.01
N ASN A 47 -20.06 15.95 -1.79
CA ASN A 47 -19.45 16.76 -2.84
C ASN A 47 -18.30 16.05 -3.59
N TYR A 48 -17.88 14.87 -3.14
CA TYR A 48 -16.69 14.16 -3.67
C TYR A 48 -17.01 12.70 -3.97
N PRO A 49 -17.91 12.39 -4.91
CA PRO A 49 -18.45 11.03 -5.10
C PRO A 49 -17.39 10.00 -5.52
N SER A 50 -16.30 10.41 -6.16
CA SER A 50 -15.23 9.50 -6.63
C SER A 50 -14.32 8.99 -5.50
N THR A 51 -14.18 9.76 -4.41
CA THR A 51 -13.29 9.44 -3.28
C THR A 51 -14.04 9.25 -1.96
N ASN A 52 -15.38 9.32 -1.99
CA ASN A 52 -16.24 9.24 -0.81
C ASN A 52 -16.96 7.90 -0.70
N ILE A 53 -17.13 7.44 0.53
CA ILE A 53 -18.01 6.32 0.86
C ILE A 53 -19.04 6.76 1.91
N GLN A 54 -20.29 6.32 1.74
CA GLN A 54 -21.30 6.49 2.77
C GLN A 54 -20.98 5.62 3.99
N ILE A 55 -21.14 6.17 5.19
CA ILE A 55 -20.72 5.45 6.41
C ILE A 55 -21.49 4.13 6.65
N ASN A 56 -22.75 4.05 6.22
CA ASN A 56 -23.50 2.80 6.27
C ASN A 56 -22.92 1.71 5.35
N ILE A 57 -22.40 2.09 4.18
CA ILE A 57 -21.72 1.16 3.26
C ILE A 57 -20.36 0.74 3.83
N PHE A 58 -19.61 1.69 4.42
CA PHE A 58 -18.36 1.36 5.11
C PHE A 58 -18.59 0.34 6.24
N LYS A 59 -19.59 0.55 7.10
CA LYS A 59 -19.97 -0.41 8.16
C LYS A 59 -20.28 -1.79 7.57
N LYS A 60 -21.08 -1.83 6.49
CA LYS A 60 -21.41 -3.09 5.81
C LYS A 60 -20.17 -3.79 5.25
N ASN A 61 -19.21 -3.05 4.68
CA ASN A 61 -17.95 -3.63 4.21
C ASN A 61 -17.18 -4.28 5.37
N LEU A 62 -17.10 -3.62 6.53
CA LEU A 62 -16.44 -4.17 7.71
C LEU A 62 -17.15 -5.45 8.22
N GLU A 63 -18.48 -5.48 8.22
CA GLU A 63 -19.26 -6.67 8.59
C GLU A 63 -19.03 -7.84 7.64
N ILE A 64 -18.98 -7.58 6.32
CA ILE A 64 -18.65 -8.60 5.32
C ILE A 64 -17.26 -9.18 5.56
N ILE A 65 -16.26 -8.33 5.82
CA ILE A 65 -14.91 -8.79 6.11
C ILE A 65 -14.89 -9.65 7.38
N LYS A 66 -15.52 -9.18 8.48
CA LYS A 66 -15.59 -9.90 9.77
C LYS A 66 -16.27 -11.25 9.67
N SER A 67 -17.31 -11.35 8.85
CA SER A 67 -18.06 -12.60 8.64
C SER A 67 -17.41 -13.55 7.65
N SER A 68 -16.38 -13.11 6.94
CA SER A 68 -15.66 -13.89 5.93
C SER A 68 -14.50 -14.69 6.54
N LYS A 69 -13.81 -15.45 5.69
CA LYS A 69 -12.54 -16.13 6.05
C LYS A 69 -11.33 -15.21 6.07
N PHE A 70 -11.47 -13.96 5.62
CA PHE A 70 -10.41 -12.97 5.66
C PHE A 70 -10.15 -12.49 7.09
N LYS A 71 -8.92 -12.12 7.38
CA LYS A 71 -8.54 -11.44 8.62
C LYS A 71 -7.98 -10.06 8.32
N PHE A 72 -8.23 -9.12 9.22
CA PHE A 72 -7.58 -7.83 9.10
C PHE A 72 -6.07 -7.99 9.30
N TYR A 73 -5.32 -7.35 8.40
CA TYR A 73 -3.87 -7.32 8.44
C TYR A 73 -3.40 -6.15 9.30
N HIS A 74 -2.55 -6.44 10.28
CA HIS A 74 -1.98 -5.38 11.10
C HIS A 74 -0.70 -4.82 10.47
N PRO A 75 -0.65 -3.51 10.12
CA PRO A 75 0.50 -2.95 9.39
C PRO A 75 1.84 -3.08 10.11
N LYS A 76 1.85 -3.16 11.45
CA LYS A 76 3.07 -3.39 12.25
C LYS A 76 3.71 -4.77 12.02
N GLU A 77 2.97 -5.72 11.43
CA GLU A 77 3.49 -7.05 11.08
C GLU A 77 4.23 -7.06 9.74
N PHE A 78 4.23 -5.95 8.98
CA PHE A 78 4.72 -5.91 7.61
C PHE A 78 6.19 -6.34 7.48
N GLU A 79 7.07 -5.87 8.36
CA GLU A 79 8.50 -6.21 8.32
C GLU A 79 8.74 -7.71 8.60
N VAL A 80 8.01 -8.27 9.58
CA VAL A 80 8.16 -9.68 9.98
C VAL A 80 7.59 -10.63 8.93
N GLU A 81 6.47 -10.27 8.31
CA GLU A 81 5.78 -11.13 7.37
C GLU A 81 6.37 -11.14 5.98
N PHE A 82 7.12 -10.11 5.61
CA PHE A 82 7.88 -10.11 4.36
C PHE A 82 8.88 -11.27 4.31
N GLU A 83 9.44 -11.64 5.46
CA GLU A 83 10.36 -12.77 5.59
C GLU A 83 9.66 -14.13 5.74
N LYS A 84 8.49 -14.15 6.38
CA LYS A 84 7.75 -15.37 6.70
C LYS A 84 6.26 -15.20 6.44
N PRO A 85 5.80 -15.27 5.18
CA PRO A 85 4.40 -15.08 4.85
C PRO A 85 3.50 -16.12 5.52
N LYS A 86 2.43 -15.64 6.16
CA LYS A 86 1.40 -16.52 6.75
C LYS A 86 0.48 -17.04 5.65
N ARG A 87 0.12 -18.32 5.70
CA ARG A 87 -0.89 -18.94 4.84
C ARG A 87 -2.29 -18.53 5.27
N GLN A 88 -2.66 -17.27 5.02
CA GLN A 88 -3.96 -16.74 5.35
C GLN A 88 -4.32 -15.58 4.43
N LYS A 89 -5.56 -15.54 3.96
CA LYS A 89 -6.12 -14.39 3.22
C LYS A 89 -6.36 -13.24 4.19
N ARG A 90 -5.81 -12.08 3.88
CA ARG A 90 -5.89 -10.91 4.77
C ARG A 90 -6.29 -9.67 4.00
N ILE A 91 -6.86 -8.72 4.73
CA ILE A 91 -7.27 -7.42 4.22
C ILE A 91 -6.55 -6.34 5.03
N LEU A 92 -5.85 -5.48 4.31
CA LEU A 92 -5.28 -4.23 4.81
C LEU A 92 -6.24 -3.09 4.47
N LEU A 93 -6.64 -2.32 5.46
CA LEU A 93 -7.34 -1.06 5.22
C LEU A 93 -6.32 0.08 5.12
N THR A 94 -6.45 0.90 4.08
CA THR A 94 -5.69 2.14 3.94
C THR A 94 -6.66 3.31 3.81
N ILE A 95 -6.30 4.41 4.45
CA ILE A 95 -7.06 5.67 4.44
C ILE A 95 -6.08 6.74 3.98
N ASP A 96 -6.36 7.38 2.87
CA ASP A 96 -5.44 8.34 2.28
C ASP A 96 -5.84 9.79 2.56
N ASP A 97 -4.92 10.73 2.46
CA ASP A 97 -5.02 12.19 2.55
C ASP A 97 -5.19 12.79 3.96
N GLY A 98 -5.72 12.06 4.92
CA GLY A 98 -5.98 12.61 6.26
C GLY A 98 -7.17 13.60 6.29
N PHE A 99 -8.26 13.28 5.57
CA PHE A 99 -9.47 14.09 5.61
C PHE A 99 -10.16 14.06 6.98
N LYS A 100 -10.75 15.20 7.36
CA LYS A 100 -11.48 15.37 8.63
C LYS A 100 -12.64 14.38 8.77
N SER A 101 -13.33 14.08 7.68
CA SER A 101 -14.44 13.12 7.65
C SER A 101 -14.03 11.71 8.06
N PHE A 102 -12.79 11.29 7.81
CA PHE A 102 -12.28 10.03 8.37
C PHE A 102 -12.28 10.06 9.90
N TYR A 103 -11.74 11.13 10.49
CA TYR A 103 -11.66 11.25 11.96
C TYR A 103 -13.04 11.33 12.61
N GLU A 104 -13.97 12.05 11.99
CA GLU A 104 -15.31 12.27 12.56
C GLU A 104 -16.24 11.05 12.39
N GLU A 105 -16.13 10.32 11.27
CA GLU A 105 -17.10 9.28 10.89
C GLU A 105 -16.55 7.86 11.04
N ALA A 106 -15.36 7.57 10.50
CA ALA A 106 -14.83 6.22 10.41
C ALA A 106 -13.93 5.83 11.60
N TRP A 107 -13.12 6.77 12.09
CA TRP A 107 -12.21 6.52 13.21
C TRP A 107 -12.92 6.00 14.47
N PRO A 108 -14.06 6.53 14.93
CA PRO A 108 -14.76 6.00 16.09
C PRO A 108 -15.17 4.54 15.92
N ILE A 109 -15.50 4.11 14.70
CA ILE A 109 -15.87 2.73 14.38
C ILE A 109 -14.65 1.83 14.44
N LEU A 110 -13.56 2.20 13.75
CA LEU A 110 -12.31 1.42 13.73
C LEU A 110 -11.72 1.30 15.14
N LYS A 111 -11.75 2.38 15.92
CA LYS A 111 -11.30 2.42 17.32
C LYS A 111 -12.10 1.46 18.19
N LYS A 112 -13.44 1.52 18.13
CA LYS A 112 -14.33 0.64 18.89
C LYS A 112 -14.09 -0.83 18.57
N ASP A 113 -13.97 -1.14 17.29
CA ASP A 113 -13.86 -2.53 16.79
C ASP A 113 -12.41 -3.02 16.74
N ARG A 114 -11.43 -2.19 17.15
CA ARG A 114 -9.99 -2.47 17.15
C ARG A 114 -9.47 -2.97 15.81
N ILE A 115 -9.97 -2.37 14.73
CA ILE A 115 -9.60 -2.74 13.36
C ILE A 115 -8.32 -2.02 12.95
N PRO A 116 -7.25 -2.76 12.56
CA PRO A 116 -6.00 -2.14 12.14
C PRO A 116 -6.10 -1.53 10.74
N PHE A 117 -5.38 -0.41 10.54
CA PHE A 117 -5.31 0.32 9.27
C PHE A 117 -4.06 1.19 9.18
N ILE A 118 -3.78 1.71 7.98
CA ILE A 118 -2.79 2.76 7.74
C ILE A 118 -3.54 4.05 7.38
N LEU A 119 -3.16 5.15 8.03
CA LEU A 119 -3.56 6.51 7.63
C LEU A 119 -2.38 7.17 6.92
N PHE A 120 -2.44 7.28 5.60
CA PHE A 120 -1.44 7.98 4.80
C PHE A 120 -1.74 9.48 4.80
N VAL A 121 -0.76 10.28 5.24
CA VAL A 121 -0.95 11.71 5.48
C VAL A 121 -0.03 12.52 4.57
N SER A 122 -0.61 13.42 3.79
CA SER A 122 0.11 14.52 3.14
C SER A 122 0.24 15.66 4.12
N THR A 123 1.44 16.20 4.30
CA THR A 123 1.70 17.11 5.43
C THR A 123 1.26 18.56 5.18
N GLU A 124 1.15 19.02 3.93
CA GLU A 124 0.75 20.38 3.62
C GLU A 124 -0.71 20.72 3.95
N PRO A 125 -1.69 19.84 3.68
CA PRO A 125 -3.09 20.16 3.95
C PRO A 125 -3.50 20.02 5.42
N VAL A 126 -2.67 19.39 6.27
CA VAL A 126 -3.00 19.18 7.68
C VAL A 126 -3.33 20.49 8.38
N GLY A 127 -4.49 20.51 9.06
CA GLY A 127 -5.02 21.69 9.76
C GLY A 127 -5.77 22.68 8.88
N LYS A 128 -5.79 22.51 7.56
CA LYS A 128 -6.63 23.28 6.64
C LYS A 128 -8.09 22.79 6.73
N ASN A 129 -9.01 23.59 6.21
CA ASN A 129 -10.43 23.21 6.18
C ASN A 129 -10.64 21.89 5.45
N GLY A 130 -11.39 20.97 6.05
CA GLY A 130 -11.67 19.64 5.52
C GLY A 130 -10.61 18.58 5.83
N TYR A 131 -9.50 18.94 6.49
CA TYR A 131 -8.44 18.02 6.89
C TYR A 131 -8.30 17.89 8.41
N MET A 132 -7.72 16.78 8.85
CA MET A 132 -7.39 16.52 10.25
C MET A 132 -6.36 17.52 10.76
N THR A 133 -6.38 17.75 12.08
CA THR A 133 -5.30 18.44 12.78
C THR A 133 -4.18 17.47 13.15
N TRP A 134 -3.00 17.99 13.50
CA TRP A 134 -1.89 17.15 13.99
C TRP A 134 -2.22 16.40 15.28
N ASP A 135 -3.03 17.00 16.18
CA ASP A 135 -3.47 16.35 17.41
C ASP A 135 -4.36 15.12 17.11
N GLN A 136 -5.26 15.24 16.12
CA GLN A 136 -6.10 14.15 15.66
C GLN A 136 -5.27 13.03 15.01
N ILE A 137 -4.29 13.39 14.16
CA ILE A 137 -3.37 12.44 13.53
C ILE A 137 -2.56 11.72 14.60
N LYS A 138 -2.06 12.45 15.59
CA LYS A 138 -1.31 11.89 16.70
C LYS A 138 -2.16 10.92 17.53
N GLU A 139 -3.41 11.27 17.87
CA GLU A 139 -4.34 10.38 18.55
C GLU A 139 -4.51 9.04 17.82
N VAL A 140 -4.68 9.11 16.49
CA VAL A 140 -4.79 7.90 15.65
C VAL A 140 -3.50 7.08 15.70
N GLY A 141 -2.33 7.72 15.55
CA GLY A 141 -1.03 7.06 15.54
C GLY A 141 -0.60 6.47 16.89
N ASP A 142 -1.05 7.08 18.00
CA ASP A 142 -0.79 6.59 19.36
C ASP A 142 -1.67 5.36 19.71
N SER A 143 -2.66 5.04 18.88
CA SER A 143 -3.49 3.85 19.08
C SER A 143 -2.75 2.55 18.76
N GLU A 144 -3.27 1.41 19.28
CA GLU A 144 -2.67 0.11 19.00
C GLU A 144 -2.84 -0.33 17.54
N PHE A 145 -3.87 0.15 16.85
CA PHE A 145 -4.31 -0.31 15.53
C PHE A 145 -4.16 0.72 14.41
N GLY A 146 -3.98 1.99 14.70
CA GLY A 146 -3.66 3.01 13.71
C GLY A 146 -2.16 3.08 13.45
N VAL A 147 -1.74 3.08 12.18
CA VAL A 147 -0.37 3.33 11.76
C VAL A 147 -0.37 4.55 10.85
N ILE A 148 0.48 5.54 11.14
CA ILE A 148 0.64 6.69 10.25
C ILE A 148 1.60 6.31 9.13
N GLY A 149 1.17 6.55 7.89
CA GLY A 149 1.95 6.41 6.68
C GLY A 149 2.24 7.78 6.05
N HIS A 150 3.23 7.80 5.18
CA HIS A 150 3.69 8.99 4.47
C HIS A 150 2.99 9.11 3.12
N HIS A 151 2.46 10.29 2.77
CA HIS A 151 1.76 10.56 1.51
C HIS A 151 2.27 11.83 0.82
N SER A 152 3.58 12.07 0.83
CA SER A 152 4.27 13.29 0.39
C SER A 152 3.99 14.54 1.25
N HIS A 153 4.48 15.71 0.79
CA HIS A 153 4.14 17.00 1.38
C HIS A 153 2.96 17.64 0.67
N THR A 154 3.11 17.87 -0.64
CA THR A 154 2.16 18.66 -1.43
C THR A 154 0.95 17.88 -1.95
N HIS A 155 1.02 16.55 -1.98
CA HIS A 155 0.04 15.70 -2.65
C HIS A 155 -0.05 15.93 -4.17
N ASP A 156 1.06 16.30 -4.79
CA ASP A 156 1.13 16.47 -6.25
C ASP A 156 1.38 15.12 -6.97
N TYR A 157 1.19 15.11 -8.29
CA TYR A 157 1.64 14.01 -9.14
C TYR A 157 3.16 13.90 -9.12
N LEU A 158 3.68 13.02 -8.28
CA LEU A 158 5.13 12.87 -8.07
C LEU A 158 5.85 12.36 -9.31
N ILE A 159 5.16 11.67 -10.22
CA ILE A 159 5.73 11.20 -11.48
C ILE A 159 6.08 12.33 -12.44
N ASP A 160 5.42 13.49 -12.32
CA ASP A 160 5.66 14.68 -13.14
C ASP A 160 6.75 15.59 -12.56
N LYS A 161 7.27 15.25 -11.37
CA LYS A 161 8.34 16.00 -10.70
C LYS A 161 9.71 15.55 -11.18
N THR A 162 10.64 16.49 -11.23
CA THR A 162 12.06 16.14 -11.31
C THR A 162 12.50 15.41 -10.04
N TYR A 163 13.62 14.70 -10.12
CA TYR A 163 14.20 14.02 -8.95
C TYR A 163 14.44 14.98 -7.78
N ASP A 164 14.96 16.19 -8.06
CA ASP A 164 15.25 17.18 -7.02
C ASP A 164 13.98 17.72 -6.36
N GLU A 165 12.93 18.00 -7.14
CA GLU A 165 11.62 18.43 -6.61
C GLU A 165 11.00 17.34 -5.75
N PHE A 166 11.04 16.08 -6.21
CA PHE A 166 10.57 14.93 -5.43
C PHE A 166 11.33 14.83 -4.10
N VAL A 167 12.66 14.90 -4.13
CA VAL A 167 13.49 14.81 -2.92
C VAL A 167 13.21 15.96 -1.97
N LEU A 168 12.99 17.17 -2.46
CA LEU A 168 12.66 18.34 -1.65
C LEU A 168 11.29 18.20 -0.98
N ASP A 169 10.28 17.72 -1.71
CA ASP A 169 8.94 17.45 -1.17
C ASP A 169 9.01 16.44 -0.02
N ILE A 170 9.66 15.29 -0.24
CA ILE A 170 9.80 14.24 0.78
C ILE A 170 10.60 14.73 1.99
N LYS A 171 11.70 15.45 1.80
CA LYS A 171 12.49 16.03 2.91
C LYS A 171 11.66 17.00 3.75
N LYS A 172 10.81 17.81 3.10
CA LYS A 172 9.92 18.76 3.79
C LYS A 172 8.88 18.02 4.62
N ALA A 173 8.24 17.00 4.04
CA ALA A 173 7.30 16.15 4.78
C ALA A 173 7.97 15.46 5.98
N ASN A 174 9.14 14.85 5.78
CA ASN A 174 9.90 14.17 6.83
C ASN A 174 10.20 15.09 8.02
N LYS A 175 10.63 16.33 7.74
CA LYS A 175 10.88 17.33 8.79
C LYS A 175 9.62 17.62 9.59
N ILE A 176 8.49 17.82 8.91
CA ILE A 176 7.21 18.12 9.56
C ILE A 176 6.73 16.92 10.39
N PHE A 177 6.81 15.69 9.87
CA PHE A 177 6.46 14.50 10.64
C PHE A 177 7.29 14.39 11.92
N LEU A 178 8.61 14.55 11.81
CA LEU A 178 9.50 14.50 12.97
C LEU A 178 9.13 15.56 14.02
N GLU A 179 8.82 16.78 13.59
CA GLU A 179 8.42 17.90 14.47
C GLU A 179 7.04 17.66 15.12
N LYS A 180 6.09 17.07 14.40
CA LYS A 180 4.68 16.98 14.82
C LYS A 180 4.32 15.71 15.55
N ILE A 181 4.86 14.56 15.12
CA ILE A 181 4.55 13.25 15.71
C ILE A 181 5.79 12.53 16.27
N GLY A 182 6.99 13.11 16.15
CA GLY A 182 8.22 12.60 16.77
C GLY A 182 8.94 11.50 15.99
N TYR A 183 8.44 11.10 14.82
CA TYR A 183 9.07 10.10 13.94
C TYR A 183 8.72 10.32 12.47
N ILE A 184 9.50 9.71 11.58
CA ILE A 184 9.23 9.67 10.13
C ILE A 184 8.52 8.36 9.82
N PRO A 185 7.30 8.39 9.20
CA PRO A 185 6.60 7.18 8.80
C PRO A 185 7.42 6.35 7.80
N LYS A 186 7.47 5.03 8.02
CA LYS A 186 8.23 4.10 7.18
C LYS A 186 7.46 3.59 5.95
N LEU A 187 6.13 3.63 6.00
CA LEU A 187 5.26 3.21 4.90
C LEU A 187 4.91 4.41 4.05
N PHE A 188 5.00 4.26 2.75
CA PHE A 188 4.73 5.32 1.78
C PHE A 188 3.65 4.88 0.79
N SER A 189 2.68 5.76 0.52
CA SER A 189 1.74 5.66 -0.58
C SER A 189 1.99 6.83 -1.54
N TYR A 190 2.10 6.55 -2.84
CA TYR A 190 2.19 7.60 -3.84
C TYR A 190 0.83 8.30 -3.98
N PRO A 191 0.78 9.66 -3.98
CA PRO A 191 -0.40 10.39 -4.44
C PRO A 191 -0.68 10.06 -5.91
N PHE A 192 -1.92 9.73 -6.24
CA PHE A 192 -2.42 9.35 -7.58
C PHE A 192 -1.85 8.07 -8.18
#